data_612c10a14c36d54c9a1285a373e9a622
#
_entry.id   612c10a14c36d54c9a1285a373e9a622
#
_cell.length_a   1.000
_cell.length_b   1.000
_cell.length_c   1.000
_cell.angle_alpha   90.00
_cell.angle_beta   90.00
_cell.angle_gamma   90.00
#
_symmetry.space_group_name_H-M   'P 1'
#
loop_
_entity.id
_entity.type
_entity.pdbx_description
1 polymer ?
#
loop_
_entity_poly.entity_id
_entity_poly.type
_entity_poly.pdbx_seq_one_letter_code
_entity_poly.pdbx_strand_id
1 'polypeptide(L)'
;HKALFQHPAGGFDDIFSYFKAFQKFQFAFVAKKELGEIPLYGKWIARIRSVFIERDDPRASLEAINRGIEYIKEGFSLAIFPEGTRSKGPDPGEFQKGALKLATKPGVPIIPVSLNGSYKMFEEPGHLTSANIEMIVHKPIPTEGLSRKEEKALPDIVEKIIVDGVRKLQANEQGVDHE
;
A
#
# COMPACT_ATOMS: atom_id res chain seq x y z
N HIS A 1 -5.12 -15.51 7.50
CA HIS A 1 -3.91 -15.37 6.69
C HIS A 1 -3.33 -13.99 6.90
N LYS A 2 -2.08 -13.92 7.40
CA LYS A 2 -1.34 -12.67 7.66
C LYS A 2 -0.54 -12.34 6.42
N ALA A 3 -0.61 -11.11 5.92
CA ALA A 3 0.15 -10.68 4.77
C ALA A 3 0.45 -9.18 4.81
N LEU A 4 1.49 -8.77 4.12
CA LEU A 4 1.75 -7.39 3.79
C LEU A 4 1.24 -7.12 2.38
N PHE A 5 0.27 -6.24 2.25
CA PHE A 5 -0.25 -5.78 0.97
C PHE A 5 0.46 -4.50 0.57
N GLN A 6 0.92 -4.43 -0.66
CA GLN A 6 1.67 -3.31 -1.15
C GLN A 6 1.15 -2.88 -2.52
N HIS A 7 0.84 -1.59 -2.68
CA HIS A 7 0.39 -1.03 -3.95
C HIS A 7 0.86 0.42 -4.14
N PRO A 8 0.89 0.93 -5.38
CA PRO A 8 1.24 2.32 -5.64
C PRO A 8 0.14 3.26 -5.17
N ALA A 9 0.53 4.45 -4.85
CA ALA A 9 -0.21 5.67 -4.60
C ALA A 9 -1.43 5.62 -3.71
N GLY A 10 -1.46 6.42 -2.69
CA GLY A 10 -2.54 6.44 -1.74
C GLY A 10 -3.36 7.72 -1.76
N GLY A 11 -4.52 7.71 -2.42
CA GLY A 11 -5.62 8.60 -2.10
C GLY A 11 -6.46 8.06 -0.94
N PHE A 12 -7.39 8.87 -0.44
CA PHE A 12 -8.41 8.40 0.52
C PHE A 12 -9.23 7.24 -0.04
N ASP A 13 -9.40 7.21 -1.34
CA ASP A 13 -10.21 6.28 -2.12
C ASP A 13 -9.60 4.89 -2.19
N ASP A 14 -8.28 4.79 -2.16
CA ASP A 14 -7.57 3.52 -2.17
C ASP A 14 -7.90 2.70 -0.93
N ILE A 15 -8.04 3.35 0.22
CA ILE A 15 -8.44 2.70 1.47
C ILE A 15 -9.83 2.07 1.33
N PHE A 16 -10.80 2.78 0.75
CA PHE A 16 -12.13 2.24 0.52
C PHE A 16 -12.15 1.11 -0.51
N SER A 17 -11.34 1.22 -1.57
CA SER A 17 -11.18 0.16 -2.57
C SER A 17 -10.63 -1.12 -1.95
N TYR A 18 -9.66 -1.01 -1.03
CA TYR A 18 -9.18 -2.15 -0.26
C TYR A 18 -10.25 -2.78 0.62
N PHE A 19 -11.03 -1.99 1.35
CA PHE A 19 -12.10 -2.51 2.17
C PHE A 19 -13.13 -3.26 1.33
N LYS A 20 -13.49 -2.75 0.17
CA LYS A 20 -14.42 -3.40 -0.73
C LYS A 20 -13.86 -4.71 -1.31
N ALA A 21 -12.61 -4.72 -1.73
CA ALA A 21 -11.96 -5.88 -2.33
C ALA A 21 -11.66 -6.99 -1.32
N PHE A 22 -11.33 -6.63 -0.08
CA PHE A 22 -10.82 -7.56 0.93
C PHE A 22 -11.67 -7.61 2.21
N GLN A 23 -12.99 -7.55 2.08
CA GLN A 23 -13.95 -7.50 3.20
C GLN A 23 -13.78 -8.62 4.26
N LYS A 24 -13.17 -9.74 3.88
CA LYS A 24 -12.93 -10.90 4.78
C LYS A 24 -11.63 -10.80 5.58
N PHE A 25 -10.82 -9.78 5.36
CA PHE A 25 -9.53 -9.60 6.02
C PHE A 25 -9.60 -8.45 7.04
N GLN A 26 -8.90 -8.63 8.14
CA GLN A 26 -8.68 -7.54 9.09
C GLN A 26 -7.43 -6.77 8.66
N PHE A 27 -7.65 -5.60 8.08
CA PHE A 27 -6.58 -4.72 7.65
C PHE A 27 -6.30 -3.61 8.64
N ALA A 28 -5.03 -3.32 8.82
CA ALA A 28 -4.51 -2.07 9.32
C ALA A 28 -3.68 -1.40 8.21
N PHE A 29 -3.55 -0.09 8.27
CA PHE A 29 -2.80 0.68 7.27
C PHE A 29 -1.53 1.24 7.86
N VAL A 30 -0.52 1.38 7.03
CA VAL A 30 0.65 2.19 7.33
C VAL A 30 0.45 3.53 6.65
N ALA A 31 0.25 4.56 7.46
CA ALA A 31 -0.11 5.91 7.01
C ALA A 31 0.91 6.94 7.48
N LYS A 32 0.95 8.11 6.86
CA LYS A 32 1.70 9.25 7.36
C LYS A 32 1.09 9.78 8.65
N LYS A 33 1.92 10.30 9.56
CA LYS A 33 1.50 10.89 10.84
C LYS A 33 0.45 11.99 10.65
N GLU A 34 0.63 12.85 9.66
CA GLU A 34 -0.26 13.98 9.38
C GLU A 34 -1.70 13.54 9.07
N LEU A 35 -1.89 12.32 8.55
CA LEU A 35 -3.22 11.76 8.34
C LEU A 35 -3.95 11.44 9.66
N GLY A 36 -3.20 11.14 10.71
CA GLY A 36 -3.72 10.95 12.06
C GLY A 36 -4.25 12.24 12.71
N GLU A 37 -3.79 13.40 12.25
CA GLU A 37 -4.15 14.72 12.77
C GLU A 37 -5.45 15.26 12.15
N ILE A 38 -5.92 14.67 11.04
CA ILE A 38 -7.16 15.08 10.39
C ILE A 38 -8.37 14.72 11.28
N PRO A 39 -9.21 15.71 11.66
CA PRO A 39 -10.38 15.49 12.49
C PRO A 39 -11.29 14.38 11.91
N LEU A 40 -11.84 13.52 12.77
CA LEU A 40 -12.67 12.37 12.43
C LEU A 40 -11.92 11.26 11.69
N TYR A 41 -11.23 11.59 10.59
CA TYR A 41 -10.50 10.63 9.76
C TYR A 41 -9.32 9.98 10.52
N GLY A 42 -8.49 10.79 11.19
CA GLY A 42 -7.38 10.29 12.00
C GLY A 42 -7.84 9.37 13.15
N LYS A 43 -8.95 9.73 13.81
CA LYS A 43 -9.55 8.87 14.84
C LYS A 43 -10.08 7.56 14.26
N TRP A 44 -10.65 7.58 13.07
CA TRP A 44 -11.15 6.38 12.41
C TRP A 44 -10.00 5.45 11.99
N ILE A 45 -8.94 6.00 11.34
CA ILE A 45 -7.75 5.23 10.97
C ILE A 45 -7.06 4.65 12.20
N ALA A 46 -6.96 5.38 13.30
CA ALA A 46 -6.38 4.87 14.54
C ALA A 46 -7.20 3.68 15.12
N ARG A 47 -8.53 3.72 15.01
CA ARG A 47 -9.41 2.63 15.49
C ARG A 47 -9.24 1.32 14.70
N ILE A 48 -8.86 1.38 13.44
CA ILE A 48 -8.57 0.19 12.63
C ILE A 48 -7.11 -0.28 12.79
N ARG A 49 -6.44 0.12 13.88
CA ARG A 49 -5.07 -0.27 14.24
C ARG A 49 -4.02 0.13 13.21
N SER A 50 -4.24 1.25 12.50
CA SER A 50 -3.24 1.76 11.57
C SER A 50 -2.00 2.27 12.30
N VAL A 51 -0.87 2.11 11.64
CA VAL A 51 0.44 2.54 12.13
C VAL A 51 0.80 3.85 11.44
N PHE A 52 1.11 4.87 12.24
CA PHE A 52 1.51 6.17 11.71
C PHE A 52 3.04 6.29 11.68
N ILE A 53 3.59 6.58 10.50
CA ILE A 53 5.04 6.76 10.31
C ILE A 53 5.36 8.24 10.20
N GLU A 54 6.34 8.66 11.01
CA GLU A 54 6.99 9.97 10.93
C GLU A 54 8.36 9.79 10.27
N ARG A 55 8.50 10.25 9.02
CA ARG A 55 9.69 9.95 8.21
C ARG A 55 10.93 10.71 8.62
N ASP A 56 10.73 11.90 9.15
CA ASP A 56 11.80 12.78 9.57
C ASP A 56 12.37 12.41 10.94
N ASP A 57 11.74 11.45 11.64
CA ASP A 57 12.22 10.87 12.89
C ASP A 57 12.50 9.37 12.74
N PRO A 58 13.79 8.95 12.63
CA PRO A 58 14.17 7.54 12.51
C PRO A 58 13.75 6.68 13.71
N ARG A 59 13.68 7.27 14.93
CA ARG A 59 13.26 6.53 16.14
C ARG A 59 11.75 6.27 16.11
N ALA A 60 10.96 7.31 15.85
CA ALA A 60 9.51 7.18 15.70
C ALA A 60 9.15 6.22 14.57
N SER A 61 9.87 6.27 13.44
CA SER A 61 9.70 5.32 12.34
C SER A 61 9.99 3.89 12.75
N LEU A 62 11.03 3.65 13.55
CA LEU A 62 11.36 2.30 14.04
C LEU A 62 10.30 1.76 15.01
N GLU A 63 9.80 2.60 15.92
CA GLU A 63 8.72 2.26 16.83
C GLU A 63 7.44 1.90 16.06
N ALA A 64 7.10 2.69 15.04
CA ALA A 64 5.97 2.42 14.16
C ALA A 64 6.10 1.07 13.43
N ILE A 65 7.28 0.77 12.89
CA ILE A 65 7.57 -0.53 12.26
C ILE A 65 7.40 -1.67 13.25
N ASN A 66 7.94 -1.56 14.46
CA ASN A 66 7.81 -2.60 15.49
C ASN A 66 6.35 -2.81 15.88
N ARG A 67 5.57 -1.73 16.02
CA ARG A 67 4.13 -1.81 16.28
C ARG A 67 3.36 -2.52 15.17
N GLY A 68 3.70 -2.24 13.92
CA GLY A 68 3.12 -2.93 12.77
C GLY A 68 3.43 -4.43 12.78
N ILE A 69 4.65 -4.82 13.17
CA ILE A 69 5.04 -6.22 13.32
C ILE A 69 4.21 -6.91 14.42
N GLU A 70 3.95 -6.23 15.54
CA GLU A 70 3.09 -6.75 16.60
C GLU A 70 1.67 -7.01 16.08
N TYR A 71 1.07 -6.07 15.35
CA TYR A 71 -0.24 -6.28 14.74
C TYR A 71 -0.27 -7.46 13.77
N ILE A 72 0.77 -7.64 12.96
CA ILE A 72 0.91 -8.83 12.11
C ILE A 72 0.94 -10.10 12.95
N LYS A 73 1.68 -10.13 14.07
CA LYS A 73 1.73 -11.28 14.98
C LYS A 73 0.37 -11.57 15.62
N GLU A 74 -0.41 -10.53 15.93
CA GLU A 74 -1.77 -10.64 16.44
C GLU A 74 -2.79 -11.17 15.40
N GLY A 75 -2.43 -11.25 14.12
CA GLY A 75 -3.29 -11.79 13.07
C GLY A 75 -3.80 -10.76 12.05
N PHE A 76 -3.41 -9.50 12.18
CA PHE A 76 -3.79 -8.48 11.22
C PHE A 76 -2.93 -8.55 9.96
N SER A 77 -3.52 -8.15 8.84
CA SER A 77 -2.77 -7.83 7.62
C SER A 77 -2.50 -6.33 7.57
N LEU A 78 -1.34 -5.93 7.04
CA LEU A 78 -1.02 -4.53 6.84
C LEU A 78 -1.08 -4.18 5.37
N ALA A 79 -1.74 -3.07 5.05
CA ALA A 79 -1.68 -2.45 3.73
C ALA A 79 -0.70 -1.27 3.78
N ILE A 80 0.22 -1.24 2.83
CA ILE A 80 1.26 -0.21 2.74
C ILE A 80 1.19 0.43 1.36
N PHE A 81 1.31 1.74 1.34
CA PHE A 81 1.54 2.54 0.16
C PHE A 81 3.03 2.85 0.07
N PRO A 82 3.80 2.12 -0.74
CA PRO A 82 5.27 2.16 -0.68
C PRO A 82 5.86 3.51 -1.11
N GLU A 83 5.17 4.25 -1.95
CA GLU A 83 5.55 5.60 -2.36
C GLU A 83 5.47 6.59 -1.20
N GLY A 84 4.58 6.31 -0.26
CA GLY A 84 4.36 7.10 0.93
C GLY A 84 3.94 8.55 0.67
N THR A 85 3.65 8.91 -0.56
CA THR A 85 3.01 10.15 -1.01
C THR A 85 1.88 9.77 -1.94
N ARG A 86 0.89 10.64 -2.10
CA ARG A 86 -0.17 10.44 -3.09
C ARG A 86 0.43 10.56 -4.49
N SER A 87 0.14 9.62 -5.38
CA SER A 87 0.42 9.78 -6.80
C SER A 87 -0.49 10.88 -7.35
N LYS A 88 0.09 11.82 -8.04
CA LYS A 88 -0.65 12.91 -8.69
C LYS A 88 -0.95 12.61 -10.16
N GLY A 89 -0.66 11.41 -10.60
CA GLY A 89 -0.78 11.00 -12.00
C GLY A 89 -0.73 9.47 -12.15
N PRO A 90 -0.71 9.00 -13.39
CA PRO A 90 -0.79 7.58 -13.72
C PRO A 90 0.45 6.75 -13.36
N ASP A 91 1.60 7.40 -13.15
CA ASP A 91 2.85 6.71 -12.87
C ASP A 91 3.09 6.55 -11.37
N PRO A 92 3.51 5.35 -10.91
CA PRO A 92 3.92 5.13 -9.53
C PRO A 92 5.13 5.99 -9.15
N GLY A 93 5.13 6.53 -7.93
CA GLY A 93 6.27 7.24 -7.37
C GLY A 93 7.38 6.30 -6.87
N GLU A 94 8.44 6.90 -6.30
CA GLU A 94 9.58 6.14 -5.77
C GLU A 94 9.20 5.33 -4.52
N PHE A 95 9.59 4.04 -4.50
CA PHE A 95 9.23 3.13 -3.42
C PHE A 95 10.16 3.23 -2.22
N GLN A 96 9.59 3.29 -1.03
CA GLN A 96 10.29 3.33 0.25
C GLN A 96 10.79 1.93 0.66
N LYS A 97 12.04 1.62 0.36
CA LYS A 97 12.63 0.29 0.56
C LYS A 97 12.56 -0.24 2.00
N GLY A 98 12.55 0.66 2.98
CA GLY A 98 12.47 0.31 4.41
C GLY A 98 11.12 -0.30 4.85
N ALA A 99 10.05 -0.06 4.11
CA ALA A 99 8.70 -0.51 4.45
C ALA A 99 8.57 -2.04 4.43
N LEU A 100 9.37 -2.75 3.62
CA LEU A 100 9.32 -4.21 3.51
C LEU A 100 9.80 -4.94 4.76
N LYS A 101 10.49 -4.26 5.67
CA LYS A 101 10.85 -4.83 7.00
C LYS A 101 9.62 -5.27 7.80
N LEU A 102 8.46 -4.70 7.52
CA LEU A 102 7.19 -5.11 8.10
C LEU A 102 6.78 -6.53 7.69
N ALA A 103 7.27 -7.03 6.57
CA ALA A 103 7.04 -8.40 6.12
C ALA A 103 8.22 -9.32 6.43
N THR A 104 9.45 -8.89 6.12
CA THR A 104 10.64 -9.75 6.23
C THR A 104 10.98 -10.09 7.68
N LYS A 105 10.81 -9.16 8.62
CA LYS A 105 11.06 -9.44 10.05
C LYS A 105 10.12 -10.51 10.65
N PRO A 106 8.79 -10.44 10.45
CA PRO A 106 7.88 -11.49 10.94
C PRO A 106 7.76 -12.70 10.00
N GLY A 107 8.41 -12.70 8.82
CA GLY A 107 8.38 -13.80 7.86
C GLY A 107 7.02 -13.99 7.16
N VAL A 108 6.24 -12.92 6.98
CA VAL A 108 4.93 -13.01 6.34
C VAL A 108 5.01 -12.67 4.84
N PRO A 109 4.18 -13.29 3.98
CA PRO A 109 4.22 -13.01 2.55
C PRO A 109 3.84 -11.57 2.23
N ILE A 110 4.47 -11.04 1.18
CA ILE A 110 4.06 -9.77 0.55
C ILE A 110 3.10 -10.10 -0.59
N ILE A 111 1.98 -9.40 -0.63
CA ILE A 111 1.03 -9.47 -1.74
C ILE A 111 1.09 -8.14 -2.49
N PRO A 112 1.78 -8.07 -3.63
CA PRO A 112 1.77 -6.88 -4.46
C PRO A 112 0.38 -6.67 -5.05
N VAL A 113 -0.06 -5.42 -5.09
CA VAL A 113 -1.34 -5.01 -5.68
C VAL A 113 -1.10 -3.83 -6.58
N SER A 114 -1.53 -3.92 -7.83
CA SER A 114 -1.51 -2.80 -8.77
C SER A 114 -2.89 -2.18 -8.85
N LEU A 115 -2.97 -0.86 -8.77
CA LEU A 115 -4.19 -0.08 -8.89
C LEU A 115 -4.04 0.95 -10.00
N ASN A 116 -5.12 1.17 -10.76
CA ASN A 116 -5.23 2.23 -11.75
C ASN A 116 -6.56 2.97 -11.59
N GLY A 117 -6.56 4.26 -11.85
CA GLY A 117 -7.75 5.10 -11.88
C GLY A 117 -8.10 5.82 -10.57
N SER A 118 -7.47 5.50 -9.43
CA SER A 118 -7.77 6.15 -8.15
C SER A 118 -7.50 7.66 -8.16
N TYR A 119 -6.42 8.11 -8.79
CA TYR A 119 -6.06 9.52 -8.90
C TYR A 119 -7.13 10.37 -9.63
N LYS A 120 -7.96 9.73 -10.46
CA LYS A 120 -9.06 10.38 -11.19
C LYS A 120 -10.22 10.76 -10.29
N MET A 121 -10.35 10.18 -9.10
CA MET A 121 -11.44 10.49 -8.18
C MET A 121 -11.30 11.85 -7.50
N PHE A 122 -10.10 12.28 -7.18
CA PHE A 122 -9.86 13.52 -6.43
C PHE A 122 -8.61 14.28 -6.88
N GLU A 123 -7.48 13.61 -7.09
CA GLU A 123 -6.20 14.26 -7.32
C GLU A 123 -6.15 15.03 -8.64
N GLU A 124 -6.71 14.48 -9.70
CA GLU A 124 -6.75 15.11 -11.01
C GLU A 124 -7.79 16.24 -11.09
N PRO A 125 -9.08 16.02 -10.68
CA PRO A 125 -10.10 17.06 -10.80
C PRO A 125 -10.09 18.06 -9.64
N GLY A 126 -9.39 17.82 -8.53
CA GLY A 126 -9.36 18.66 -7.34
C GLY A 126 -10.66 18.66 -6.52
N HIS A 127 -11.63 17.86 -6.90
CA HIS A 127 -12.89 17.62 -6.17
C HIS A 127 -13.34 16.18 -6.36
N LEU A 128 -14.16 15.66 -5.47
CA LEU A 128 -14.59 14.27 -5.50
C LEU A 128 -15.47 13.98 -6.73
N THR A 129 -15.04 13.06 -7.58
CA THR A 129 -15.78 12.60 -8.76
C THR A 129 -15.89 11.08 -8.77
N SER A 130 -16.75 10.56 -9.64
CA SER A 130 -16.82 9.12 -9.89
C SER A 130 -15.69 8.71 -10.83
N ALA A 131 -14.95 7.68 -10.46
CA ALA A 131 -13.91 7.08 -11.30
C ALA A 131 -14.00 5.57 -11.29
N ASN A 132 -13.58 4.93 -12.38
CA ASN A 132 -13.44 3.48 -12.43
C ASN A 132 -12.04 3.12 -11.88
N ILE A 133 -12.02 2.28 -10.84
CA ILE A 133 -10.78 1.81 -10.23
C ILE A 133 -10.60 0.34 -10.58
N GLU A 134 -9.50 0.03 -11.24
CA GLU A 134 -9.12 -1.33 -11.58
C GLU A 134 -7.98 -1.82 -10.70
N MET A 135 -8.02 -3.12 -10.34
CA MET A 135 -7.06 -3.71 -9.42
C MET A 135 -6.54 -5.05 -9.93
N ILE A 136 -5.22 -5.26 -9.85
CA ILE A 136 -4.60 -6.58 -10.02
C ILE A 136 -3.99 -6.99 -8.68
N VAL A 137 -4.44 -8.11 -8.12
CA VAL A 137 -3.81 -8.76 -6.97
C VAL A 137 -2.83 -9.80 -7.49
N HIS A 138 -1.53 -9.59 -7.24
CA HIS A 138 -0.47 -10.47 -7.72
C HIS A 138 -0.25 -11.68 -6.81
N LYS A 139 0.55 -12.63 -7.27
CA LYS A 139 0.92 -13.81 -6.47
C LYS A 139 1.70 -13.40 -5.23
N PRO A 140 1.43 -14.01 -4.07
CA PRO A 140 2.18 -13.76 -2.85
C PRO A 140 3.66 -14.07 -3.02
N ILE A 141 4.52 -13.19 -2.51
CA ILE A 141 5.98 -13.36 -2.46
C ILE A 141 6.33 -13.82 -1.04
N PRO A 142 6.85 -15.03 -0.83
CA PRO A 142 7.28 -15.49 0.48
C PRO A 142 8.49 -14.66 0.97
N THR A 143 8.54 -14.41 2.27
CA THR A 143 9.68 -13.69 2.89
C THR A 143 10.39 -14.49 3.97
N GLU A 144 9.87 -15.65 4.31
CA GLU A 144 10.48 -16.55 5.27
C GLU A 144 11.75 -17.18 4.68
N GLY A 145 12.84 -17.18 5.46
CA GLY A 145 14.09 -17.83 5.06
C GLY A 145 14.92 -17.10 4.00
N LEU A 146 14.57 -15.85 3.65
CA LEU A 146 15.36 -15.07 2.70
C LEU A 146 16.79 -14.83 3.19
N SER A 147 17.77 -15.01 2.31
CA SER A 147 19.13 -14.56 2.51
C SER A 147 19.21 -13.02 2.49
N ARG A 148 20.29 -12.44 3.06
CA ARG A 148 20.51 -10.98 3.02
C ARG A 148 20.52 -10.40 1.59
N LYS A 149 20.99 -11.19 0.60
CA LYS A 149 21.02 -10.78 -0.80
C LYS A 149 19.61 -10.70 -1.38
N GLU A 150 18.78 -11.70 -1.11
CA GLU A 150 17.38 -11.76 -1.55
C GLU A 150 16.55 -10.68 -0.87
N GLU A 151 16.71 -10.47 0.44
CA GLU A 151 16.04 -9.39 1.17
C GLU A 151 16.39 -8.01 0.59
N LYS A 152 17.65 -7.79 0.20
CA LYS A 152 18.09 -6.54 -0.43
C LYS A 152 17.50 -6.34 -1.83
N ALA A 153 17.28 -7.40 -2.58
CA ALA A 153 16.71 -7.35 -3.93
C ALA A 153 15.17 -7.25 -3.93
N LEU A 154 14.53 -7.64 -2.83
CA LEU A 154 13.08 -7.75 -2.71
C LEU A 154 12.32 -6.45 -3.06
N PRO A 155 12.77 -5.25 -2.64
CA PRO A 155 12.09 -4.00 -3.00
C PRO A 155 12.00 -3.80 -4.51
N ASP A 156 13.10 -4.02 -5.23
CA ASP A 156 13.16 -3.81 -6.68
C ASP A 156 12.27 -4.85 -7.42
N ILE A 157 12.17 -6.07 -6.89
CA ILE A 157 11.28 -7.12 -7.42
C ILE A 157 9.82 -6.72 -7.25
N VAL A 158 9.45 -6.28 -6.04
CA VAL A 158 8.06 -5.89 -5.73
C VAL A 158 7.66 -4.66 -6.53
N GLU A 159 8.52 -3.65 -6.62
CA GLU A 159 8.32 -2.45 -7.42
C GLU A 159 8.06 -2.80 -8.88
N LYS A 160 8.92 -3.63 -9.47
CA LYS A 160 8.76 -4.08 -10.86
C LYS A 160 7.41 -4.76 -11.09
N ILE A 161 6.98 -5.67 -10.22
CA ILE A 161 5.69 -6.38 -10.35
C ILE A 161 4.54 -5.38 -10.33
N ILE A 162 4.56 -4.41 -9.43
CA ILE A 162 3.51 -3.40 -9.29
C ILE A 162 3.48 -2.48 -10.50
N VAL A 163 4.63 -1.97 -10.94
CA VAL A 163 4.73 -1.08 -12.11
C VAL A 163 4.26 -1.78 -13.39
N ASP A 164 4.69 -3.02 -13.61
CA ASP A 164 4.26 -3.82 -14.77
C ASP A 164 2.75 -4.06 -14.75
N GLY A 165 2.17 -4.29 -13.55
CA GLY A 165 0.72 -4.44 -13.37
C GLY A 165 -0.05 -3.14 -13.65
N VAL A 166 0.44 -2.00 -13.19
CA VAL A 166 -0.17 -0.69 -13.48
C VAL A 166 -0.16 -0.41 -14.98
N ARG A 167 0.97 -0.61 -15.65
CA ARG A 167 1.07 -0.44 -17.11
C ARG A 167 0.09 -1.33 -17.88
N LYS A 168 -0.11 -2.56 -17.41
CA LYS A 168 -1.11 -3.48 -18.00
C LYS A 168 -2.53 -2.94 -17.85
N LEU A 169 -2.89 -2.41 -16.70
CA LEU A 169 -4.22 -1.80 -16.47
C LEU A 169 -4.42 -0.56 -17.35
N GLN A 170 -3.41 0.30 -17.45
CA GLN A 170 -3.46 1.49 -18.30
C GLN A 170 -3.62 1.14 -19.79
N ALA A 171 -2.94 0.11 -20.27
CA ALA A 171 -3.06 -0.34 -21.66
C ALA A 171 -4.47 -0.89 -21.96
N ASN A 172 -5.10 -1.58 -20.99
CA ASN A 172 -6.47 -2.06 -21.14
C ASN A 172 -7.48 -0.90 -21.20
N GLU A 173 -7.30 0.14 -20.39
CA GLU A 173 -8.16 1.34 -20.39
C GLU A 173 -8.14 2.03 -21.76
N GLN A 174 -6.96 2.21 -22.35
CA GLN A 174 -6.81 2.85 -23.68
C GLN A 174 -7.40 2.01 -24.82
N GLY A 175 -7.48 0.68 -24.67
CA GLY A 175 -8.07 -0.21 -25.67
C GLY A 175 -9.60 -0.22 -25.71
N VAL A 176 -10.25 0.16 -24.60
CA VAL A 176 -11.71 0.22 -24.47
C VAL A 176 -12.30 1.51 -25.05
N ASP A 177 -11.52 2.60 -25.08
CA ASP A 177 -11.96 3.89 -25.61
C ASP A 177 -11.96 3.97 -27.16
N HIS A 178 -11.61 2.88 -27.84
CA HIS A 178 -11.52 2.80 -29.32
C HIS A 178 -12.54 1.82 -29.98
N GLU A 179 -13.46 1.25 -29.23
CA GLU A 179 -14.62 0.50 -29.75
C GLU A 179 -15.95 1.25 -29.50
#